data_c2317091a47cb9313df244e0d2cc381c
#
_entry.id   c2317091a47cb9313df244e0d2cc381c
#
_cell.length_a   1.000
_cell.length_b   1.000
_cell.length_c   1.000
_cell.angle_alpha   90.00
_cell.angle_beta   90.00
_cell.angle_gamma   90.00
#
_symmetry.space_group_name_H-M   'P 1'
#
loop_
_entity.id
_entity.type
_entity.pdbx_description
1 polymer ?
#
loop_
_entity_poly.entity_id
_entity_poly.type
_entity_poly.pdbx_seq_one_letter_code
_entity_poly.pdbx_strand_id
1 'polypeptide(L)'
;MKEKSSDSEVQVLILNSLAEITDLLKSITHPKRLQILALLINTSKKFSFLLSETKISKTALANHIRNLINTGLIEKIDRGSYGITKDGRELLKATANTYHELELRNVAKMAQLREEYIRFFKNIDRTKQITEKIVNVDLLYPASCNSYISSVSGVLKALGVDSDIIDISGRSGYSFIVNVEKGGIIGTGPLSIHDEAQKEISRGFESFGWKINTWKKEGGYPQDIMDTKDSNDDFKHALELFDYVKQVIDEYNTPVILWGIPEVSNYGIVKGYTVDSYIVETYKEDISLIRFDDIQAPLFLSFYYFTKENSDQPEENEDKNSLARAIKMAKGIKVARAGYVAGPSAYDEWAESLESVKPAPAYIYGIGFTIEAYHEAKGFAATYLERLAEKYKEFSYAKSLIKAAREYRECKKLFNNFIEDFPFFVIDVFP
;
A
#
# COMPACT_ATOMS: atom_id res chain seq x y z
N MET A 1 13.83 46.78 1.85
CA MET A 1 13.27 45.95 0.78
C MET A 1 14.42 45.60 -0.16
N LYS A 2 14.88 44.33 -0.22
CA LYS A 2 15.80 43.91 -1.28
C LYS A 2 14.98 43.89 -2.58
N GLU A 3 15.38 44.60 -3.61
CA GLU A 3 14.81 44.47 -4.95
C GLU A 3 14.88 43.00 -5.37
N LYS A 4 13.77 42.44 -5.84
CA LYS A 4 13.76 41.13 -6.46
C LYS A 4 14.53 41.26 -7.79
N SER A 5 15.62 40.48 -7.92
CA SER A 5 16.33 40.35 -9.19
C SER A 5 15.34 39.93 -10.30
N SER A 6 15.48 40.48 -11.48
CA SER A 6 14.68 40.07 -12.64
C SER A 6 15.03 38.63 -13.04
N ASP A 7 14.10 37.90 -13.66
CA ASP A 7 14.34 36.51 -14.10
C ASP A 7 15.55 36.40 -15.04
N SER A 8 15.82 37.45 -15.85
CA SER A 8 16.99 37.49 -16.71
C SER A 8 18.30 37.62 -15.94
N GLU A 9 18.31 38.42 -14.86
CA GLU A 9 19.49 38.54 -13.97
C GLU A 9 19.75 37.23 -13.23
N VAL A 10 18.70 36.57 -12.77
CA VAL A 10 18.81 35.24 -12.12
C VAL A 10 19.37 34.22 -13.11
N GLN A 11 18.87 34.18 -14.35
CA GLN A 11 19.37 33.29 -15.39
C GLN A 11 20.85 33.51 -15.68
N VAL A 12 21.26 34.75 -15.87
CA VAL A 12 22.69 35.07 -16.11
C VAL A 12 23.57 34.70 -14.97
N LEU A 13 23.15 34.98 -13.73
CA LEU A 13 23.90 34.62 -12.54
C LEU A 13 24.08 33.08 -12.41
N ILE A 14 22.99 32.32 -12.59
CA ILE A 14 23.04 30.86 -12.52
C ILE A 14 23.97 30.28 -13.58
N LEU A 15 23.85 30.71 -14.83
CA LEU A 15 24.65 30.20 -15.92
C LEU A 15 26.15 30.52 -15.76
N ASN A 16 26.47 31.70 -15.22
CA ASN A 16 27.84 32.12 -15.00
C ASN A 16 28.51 31.47 -13.77
N SER A 17 27.71 31.02 -12.80
CA SER A 17 28.20 30.46 -11.53
C SER A 17 27.68 29.03 -11.31
N LEU A 18 27.46 28.28 -12.40
CA LEU A 18 26.79 26.98 -12.32
C LEU A 18 27.59 25.97 -11.45
N ALA A 19 28.91 25.96 -11.56
CA ALA A 19 29.77 25.05 -10.81
C ALA A 19 29.72 25.36 -9.31
N GLU A 20 29.90 26.63 -8.95
CA GLU A 20 29.89 27.13 -7.58
C GLU A 20 28.54 26.91 -6.90
N ILE A 21 27.45 27.23 -7.61
CA ILE A 21 26.08 26.99 -7.11
C ILE A 21 25.83 25.50 -6.93
N THR A 22 26.27 24.67 -7.88
CA THR A 22 26.12 23.22 -7.79
C THR A 22 26.87 22.64 -6.57
N ASP A 23 28.09 23.11 -6.32
CA ASP A 23 28.88 22.66 -5.18
C ASP A 23 28.30 23.14 -3.85
N LEU A 24 27.77 24.35 -3.80
CA LEU A 24 27.02 24.86 -2.64
C LEU A 24 25.78 24.00 -2.36
N LEU A 25 24.98 23.70 -3.36
CA LEU A 25 23.80 22.84 -3.22
C LEU A 25 24.19 21.43 -2.77
N LYS A 26 25.19 20.82 -3.40
CA LYS A 26 25.72 19.51 -2.98
C LYS A 26 26.14 19.47 -1.51
N SER A 27 26.60 20.61 -0.98
CA SER A 27 27.01 20.68 0.42
C SER A 27 25.86 20.47 1.41
N ILE A 28 24.62 20.78 1.03
CA ILE A 28 23.44 20.65 1.89
C ILE A 28 22.49 19.50 1.51
N THR A 29 22.66 18.83 0.36
CA THR A 29 21.77 17.74 -0.07
C THR A 29 21.81 16.51 0.82
N HIS A 30 22.85 16.32 1.62
CA HIS A 30 22.93 15.19 2.53
C HIS A 30 22.14 15.47 3.82
N PRO A 31 21.16 14.63 4.21
CA PRO A 31 20.26 14.88 5.36
C PRO A 31 21.02 15.21 6.66
N LYS A 32 22.15 14.54 6.92
CA LYS A 32 22.94 14.78 8.12
C LYS A 32 23.65 16.13 8.12
N ARG A 33 24.03 16.68 6.97
CA ARG A 33 24.61 18.03 6.89
C ARG A 33 23.55 19.09 7.12
N LEU A 34 22.36 18.91 6.54
CA LEU A 34 21.23 19.80 6.82
C LEU A 34 20.81 19.76 8.30
N GLN A 35 20.81 18.56 8.91
CA GLN A 35 20.57 18.38 10.35
C GLN A 35 21.60 19.13 11.19
N ILE A 36 22.90 19.06 10.86
CA ILE A 36 23.97 19.78 11.57
C ILE A 36 23.75 21.30 11.49
N LEU A 37 23.46 21.84 10.32
CA LEU A 37 23.17 23.27 10.16
C LEU A 37 21.96 23.70 10.99
N ALA A 38 20.89 22.93 11.00
CA ALA A 38 19.71 23.20 11.81
C ALA A 38 20.02 23.18 13.31
N LEU A 39 20.83 22.26 13.81
CA LEU A 39 21.26 22.19 15.21
C LEU A 39 22.13 23.40 15.63
N LEU A 40 22.83 24.01 14.67
CA LEU A 40 23.72 25.16 14.90
C LEU A 40 23.04 26.52 14.71
N ILE A 41 21.79 26.58 14.25
CA ILE A 41 21.16 27.84 13.83
C ILE A 41 21.07 28.90 14.95
N ASN A 42 20.85 28.47 16.18
CA ASN A 42 20.65 29.38 17.32
C ASN A 42 21.91 29.58 18.15
N THR A 43 22.73 28.54 18.31
CA THR A 43 23.93 28.57 19.16
C THR A 43 24.99 27.60 18.67
N SER A 44 26.27 27.93 18.94
CA SER A 44 27.36 27.00 18.71
C SER A 44 27.20 25.72 19.55
N LYS A 45 27.65 24.58 19.03
CA LYS A 45 27.55 23.27 19.69
C LYS A 45 28.89 22.56 19.70
N LYS A 46 29.10 21.76 20.76
CA LYS A 46 30.28 20.87 20.85
C LYS A 46 30.14 19.68 19.92
N PHE A 47 31.27 19.13 19.46
CA PHE A 47 31.30 17.92 18.65
C PHE A 47 30.55 16.75 19.30
N SER A 48 30.71 16.59 20.62
CA SER A 48 29.99 15.53 21.38
C SER A 48 28.47 15.65 21.30
N PHE A 49 27.95 16.89 21.38
CA PHE A 49 26.50 17.17 21.22
C PHE A 49 26.04 16.84 19.80
N LEU A 50 26.76 17.30 18.77
CA LEU A 50 26.41 16.98 17.39
C LEU A 50 26.45 15.48 17.12
N LEU A 51 27.38 14.76 17.75
CA LEU A 51 27.49 13.31 17.63
C LEU A 51 26.28 12.59 18.23
N SER A 52 25.83 13.01 19.42
CA SER A 52 24.66 12.42 20.07
C SER A 52 23.37 12.65 19.27
N GLU A 53 23.18 13.87 18.74
CA GLU A 53 21.98 14.24 17.99
C GLU A 53 21.91 13.63 16.60
N THR A 54 23.06 13.53 15.91
CA THR A 54 23.09 12.98 14.54
C THR A 54 23.09 11.46 14.49
N LYS A 55 23.45 10.79 15.59
CA LYS A 55 23.52 9.32 15.73
C LYS A 55 24.34 8.64 14.62
N ILE A 56 25.45 9.25 14.21
CA ILE A 56 26.39 8.71 13.22
C ILE A 56 27.76 8.44 13.85
N SER A 57 28.65 7.76 13.13
CA SER A 57 30.00 7.51 13.61
C SER A 57 30.81 8.81 13.74
N LYS A 58 31.82 8.82 14.64
CA LYS A 58 32.74 9.96 14.83
C LYS A 58 33.40 10.36 13.51
N THR A 59 33.82 9.38 12.71
CA THR A 59 34.45 9.61 11.41
C THR A 59 33.48 10.25 10.41
N ALA A 60 32.25 9.76 10.34
CA ALA A 60 31.22 10.32 9.47
C ALA A 60 30.90 11.77 9.85
N LEU A 61 30.70 12.05 11.14
CA LEU A 61 30.47 13.42 11.62
C LEU A 61 31.62 14.34 11.27
N ALA A 62 32.88 13.90 11.51
CA ALA A 62 34.07 14.70 11.19
C ALA A 62 34.12 15.03 9.68
N ASN A 63 33.76 14.09 8.82
CA ASN A 63 33.72 14.32 7.38
C ASN A 63 32.62 15.31 6.98
N HIS A 64 31.41 15.21 7.55
CA HIS A 64 30.35 16.16 7.33
C HIS A 64 30.70 17.58 7.81
N ILE A 65 31.26 17.69 8.99
CA ILE A 65 31.76 18.99 9.53
C ILE A 65 32.83 19.58 8.63
N ARG A 66 33.82 18.79 8.20
CA ARG A 66 34.87 19.25 7.29
C ARG A 66 34.29 19.77 5.97
N ASN A 67 33.32 19.06 5.39
CA ASN A 67 32.65 19.51 4.18
C ASN A 67 31.96 20.86 4.38
N LEU A 68 31.19 21.01 5.46
CA LEU A 68 30.49 22.25 5.78
C LEU A 68 31.44 23.42 6.10
N ILE A 69 32.63 23.17 6.68
CA ILE A 69 33.68 24.18 6.86
C ILE A 69 34.25 24.58 5.52
N ASN A 70 34.58 23.61 4.67
CA ASN A 70 35.21 23.89 3.37
C ASN A 70 34.25 24.70 2.44
N THR A 71 32.96 24.56 2.60
CA THR A 71 31.93 25.33 1.86
C THR A 71 31.57 26.63 2.58
N GLY A 72 32.20 26.97 3.70
CA GLY A 72 31.97 28.21 4.43
C GLY A 72 30.62 28.31 5.16
N LEU A 73 29.89 27.20 5.32
CA LEU A 73 28.58 27.20 5.95
C LEU A 73 28.63 27.10 7.48
N ILE A 74 29.69 26.54 8.03
CA ILE A 74 29.98 26.51 9.45
C ILE A 74 31.42 26.91 9.69
N GLU A 75 31.71 27.33 10.91
CA GLU A 75 33.05 27.67 11.35
C GLU A 75 33.38 27.01 12.70
N LYS A 76 34.65 26.88 12.96
CA LYS A 76 35.14 26.41 14.26
C LYS A 76 35.28 27.61 15.20
N ILE A 77 34.46 27.64 16.24
CA ILE A 77 34.47 28.74 17.23
C ILE A 77 35.61 28.53 18.24
N ASP A 78 35.72 27.30 18.77
CA ASP A 78 36.67 26.89 19.79
C ASP A 78 37.10 25.46 19.61
N ARG A 79 38.02 24.97 20.50
CA ARG A 79 38.46 23.58 20.50
C ARG A 79 37.27 22.62 20.67
N GLY A 80 36.87 22.03 19.54
CA GLY A 80 35.73 21.06 19.48
C GLY A 80 34.35 21.68 19.50
N SER A 81 34.22 23.00 19.27
CA SER A 81 32.96 23.72 19.15
C SER A 81 32.80 24.33 17.77
N TYR A 82 31.60 24.26 17.20
CA TYR A 82 31.26 24.71 15.86
C TYR A 82 30.06 25.66 15.89
N GLY A 83 30.07 26.63 15.00
CA GLY A 83 28.96 27.58 14.81
C GLY A 83 28.57 27.68 13.35
N ILE A 84 27.35 28.10 13.08
CA ILE A 84 26.88 28.40 11.75
C ILE A 84 27.36 29.79 11.34
N THR A 85 27.88 29.93 10.13
CA THR A 85 28.27 31.24 9.58
C THR A 85 27.05 32.05 9.19
N LYS A 86 27.26 33.31 8.81
CA LYS A 86 26.19 34.14 8.25
C LYS A 86 25.63 33.52 6.98
N ASP A 87 26.49 33.06 6.06
CA ASP A 87 26.10 32.45 4.80
C ASP A 87 25.35 31.14 4.99
N GLY A 88 25.82 30.27 5.90
CA GLY A 88 25.11 29.07 6.28
C GLY A 88 23.72 29.31 6.84
N ARG A 89 23.57 30.37 7.65
CA ARG A 89 22.28 30.78 8.21
C ARG A 89 21.32 31.29 7.13
N GLU A 90 21.83 32.13 6.22
CA GLU A 90 21.01 32.68 5.13
C GLU A 90 20.57 31.58 4.15
N LEU A 91 21.47 30.67 3.80
CA LEU A 91 21.15 29.50 2.97
C LEU A 91 20.07 28.62 3.60
N LEU A 92 20.24 28.30 4.89
CA LEU A 92 19.25 27.47 5.61
C LEU A 92 17.89 28.15 5.68
N LYS A 93 17.82 29.46 5.94
CA LYS A 93 16.59 30.23 5.94
C LYS A 93 15.96 30.29 4.55
N ALA A 94 16.75 30.53 3.50
CA ALA A 94 16.24 30.56 2.12
C ALA A 94 15.63 29.22 1.74
N THR A 95 16.29 28.10 2.08
CA THR A 95 15.78 26.74 1.87
C THR A 95 14.46 26.51 2.60
N ALA A 96 14.39 26.86 3.88
CA ALA A 96 13.17 26.70 4.68
C ALA A 96 12.02 27.56 4.17
N ASN A 97 12.28 28.81 3.81
CA ASN A 97 11.25 29.72 3.28
C ASN A 97 10.72 29.22 1.91
N THR A 98 11.62 28.76 1.03
CA THR A 98 11.21 28.22 -0.28
C THR A 98 10.34 26.97 -0.09
N TYR A 99 10.72 26.08 0.81
CA TYR A 99 9.92 24.90 1.15
C TYR A 99 8.53 25.30 1.66
N HIS A 100 8.47 26.22 2.63
CA HIS A 100 7.20 26.68 3.20
C HIS A 100 6.30 27.37 2.15
N GLU A 101 6.87 28.20 1.27
CA GLU A 101 6.10 28.81 0.18
C GLU A 101 5.58 27.81 -0.86
N LEU A 102 6.34 26.73 -1.14
CA LEU A 102 5.89 25.64 -2.01
C LEU A 102 4.71 24.91 -1.37
N GLU A 103 4.80 24.60 -0.07
CA GLU A 103 3.74 23.94 0.68
C GLU A 103 2.46 24.79 0.70
N LEU A 104 2.56 26.08 1.01
CA LEU A 104 1.42 27.01 0.99
C LEU A 104 0.77 27.11 -0.40
N ARG A 105 1.57 27.16 -1.47
CA ARG A 105 1.04 27.17 -2.84
C ARG A 105 0.31 25.89 -3.19
N ASN A 106 0.82 24.73 -2.76
CA ASN A 106 0.14 23.46 -2.97
C ASN A 106 -1.19 23.40 -2.21
N VAL A 107 -1.21 23.82 -0.94
CA VAL A 107 -2.45 23.89 -0.15
C VAL A 107 -3.46 24.85 -0.78
N ALA A 108 -3.03 26.04 -1.21
CA ALA A 108 -3.91 27.04 -1.86
C ALA A 108 -4.48 26.51 -3.18
N LYS A 109 -3.67 25.82 -3.99
CA LYS A 109 -4.09 25.23 -5.26
C LYS A 109 -5.09 24.09 -5.04
N MET A 110 -4.90 23.26 -4.00
CA MET A 110 -5.87 22.23 -3.60
C MET A 110 -7.19 22.85 -3.13
N ALA A 111 -7.13 23.93 -2.35
CA ALA A 111 -8.32 24.63 -1.91
C ALA A 111 -9.09 25.24 -3.10
N GLN A 112 -8.38 25.81 -4.09
CA GLN A 112 -8.98 26.36 -5.31
C GLN A 112 -9.66 25.24 -6.15
N LEU A 113 -8.98 24.11 -6.36
CA LEU A 113 -9.56 22.97 -7.07
C LEU A 113 -10.80 22.42 -6.36
N ARG A 114 -10.75 22.37 -5.03
CA ARG A 114 -11.88 21.98 -4.19
C ARG A 114 -13.05 22.95 -4.33
N GLU A 115 -12.80 24.26 -4.38
CA GLU A 115 -13.84 25.27 -4.64
C GLU A 115 -14.40 25.18 -6.05
N GLU A 116 -13.57 24.97 -7.08
CA GLU A 116 -14.01 24.80 -8.48
C GLU A 116 -14.88 23.55 -8.61
N TYR A 117 -14.49 22.44 -7.95
CA TYR A 117 -15.28 21.24 -7.86
C TYR A 117 -16.64 21.48 -7.18
N ILE A 118 -16.65 22.14 -6.02
CA ILE A 118 -17.90 22.49 -5.32
C ILE A 118 -18.78 23.37 -6.18
N ARG A 119 -18.22 24.32 -6.94
CA ARG A 119 -18.98 25.16 -7.89
C ARG A 119 -19.52 24.34 -9.05
N PHE A 120 -18.72 23.42 -9.61
CA PHE A 120 -19.16 22.51 -10.67
C PHE A 120 -20.37 21.69 -10.22
N PHE A 121 -20.31 21.07 -9.05
CA PHE A 121 -21.42 20.27 -8.51
C PHE A 121 -22.60 21.12 -8.03
N LYS A 122 -22.40 22.35 -7.62
CA LYS A 122 -23.53 23.28 -7.33
C LYS A 122 -24.29 23.73 -8.57
N ASN A 123 -23.63 23.79 -9.73
CA ASN A 123 -24.22 24.20 -10.99
C ASN A 123 -24.80 23.04 -11.81
N ILE A 124 -24.57 21.81 -11.39
CA ILE A 124 -25.25 20.64 -11.98
C ILE A 124 -26.71 20.70 -11.59
N ASP A 125 -27.58 20.70 -12.59
CA ASP A 125 -29.03 20.64 -12.37
C ASP A 125 -29.42 19.34 -11.64
N ARG A 126 -29.52 19.44 -10.32
CA ARG A 126 -29.78 18.32 -9.41
C ARG A 126 -31.13 17.65 -9.62
N THR A 127 -31.97 18.23 -10.45
CA THR A 127 -33.31 17.66 -10.79
C THR A 127 -33.21 16.51 -11.80
N LYS A 128 -32.07 16.29 -12.43
CA LYS A 128 -31.89 15.30 -13.51
C LYS A 128 -30.78 14.27 -13.28
N GLN A 129 -29.93 14.40 -12.24
CA GLN A 129 -28.87 13.42 -11.95
C GLN A 129 -29.17 12.65 -10.69
N ILE A 130 -28.92 11.34 -10.75
CA ILE A 130 -28.87 10.49 -9.57
C ILE A 130 -27.69 10.97 -8.72
N THR A 131 -28.01 11.65 -7.61
CA THR A 131 -27.00 12.19 -6.68
C THR A 131 -26.56 11.19 -5.63
N GLU A 132 -27.32 10.11 -5.52
CA GLU A 132 -27.05 9.04 -4.57
C GLU A 132 -27.58 7.72 -5.15
N LYS A 133 -26.79 6.68 -5.06
CA LYS A 133 -27.20 5.32 -5.41
C LYS A 133 -26.62 4.33 -4.44
N ILE A 134 -27.46 3.43 -3.97
CA ILE A 134 -27.06 2.29 -3.14
C ILE A 134 -27.49 1.02 -3.88
N VAL A 135 -26.54 0.11 -4.09
CA VAL A 135 -26.87 -1.25 -4.54
C VAL A 135 -27.53 -1.96 -3.36
N ASN A 136 -28.79 -2.36 -3.56
CA ASN A 136 -29.59 -2.98 -2.50
C ASN A 136 -29.19 -4.47 -2.37
N VAL A 137 -28.12 -4.72 -1.65
CA VAL A 137 -27.61 -6.06 -1.33
C VAL A 137 -27.22 -6.11 0.13
N ASP A 138 -27.50 -7.24 0.76
CA ASP A 138 -27.02 -7.52 2.12
C ASP A 138 -25.56 -7.94 2.00
N LEU A 139 -24.65 -7.00 2.26
CA LEU A 139 -23.23 -7.28 2.34
C LEU A 139 -22.89 -7.82 3.72
N LEU A 140 -22.14 -8.89 3.73
CA LEU A 140 -21.46 -9.37 4.92
C LEU A 140 -19.97 -9.40 4.62
N TYR A 141 -19.23 -8.47 5.22
CA TYR A 141 -17.78 -8.45 5.12
C TYR A 141 -17.20 -9.52 6.06
N PRO A 142 -16.74 -10.69 5.56
CA PRO A 142 -16.18 -11.72 6.43
C PRO A 142 -14.90 -11.21 7.06
N ALA A 143 -14.74 -11.40 8.36
CA ALA A 143 -13.49 -11.07 9.03
C ALA A 143 -12.36 -11.98 8.52
N SER A 144 -11.29 -11.38 8.01
CA SER A 144 -10.07 -12.06 7.57
C SER A 144 -8.90 -11.09 7.59
N CYS A 145 -7.71 -11.60 7.83
CA CYS A 145 -6.47 -10.85 7.68
C CYS A 145 -6.23 -10.36 6.25
N ASN A 146 -6.94 -10.92 5.28
CA ASN A 146 -6.85 -10.51 3.88
C ASN A 146 -8.11 -9.76 3.43
N SER A 147 -8.02 -8.44 3.44
CA SER A 147 -9.12 -7.56 3.03
C SER A 147 -9.60 -7.76 1.58
N TYR A 148 -8.72 -8.17 0.66
CA TYR A 148 -9.12 -8.47 -0.72
C TYR A 148 -10.01 -9.71 -0.80
N ILE A 149 -9.60 -10.79 -0.15
CA ILE A 149 -10.40 -12.03 -0.10
C ILE A 149 -11.71 -11.81 0.65
N SER A 150 -11.69 -11.05 1.76
CA SER A 150 -12.91 -10.63 2.46
C SER A 150 -13.84 -9.86 1.54
N SER A 151 -13.33 -8.86 0.81
CA SER A 151 -14.13 -8.06 -0.11
C SER A 151 -14.72 -8.90 -1.24
N VAL A 152 -13.92 -9.78 -1.88
CA VAL A 152 -14.43 -10.69 -2.92
C VAL A 152 -15.49 -11.61 -2.37
N SER A 153 -15.29 -12.20 -1.19
CA SER A 153 -16.24 -13.09 -0.54
C SER A 153 -17.56 -12.37 -0.23
N GLY A 154 -17.47 -11.17 0.34
CA GLY A 154 -18.65 -10.36 0.65
C GLY A 154 -19.46 -10.01 -0.60
N VAL A 155 -18.79 -9.56 -1.66
CA VAL A 155 -19.48 -9.22 -2.93
C VAL A 155 -20.09 -10.45 -3.57
N LEU A 156 -19.38 -11.57 -3.69
CA LEU A 156 -19.94 -12.81 -4.29
C LEU A 156 -21.17 -13.30 -3.51
N LYS A 157 -21.10 -13.25 -2.17
CA LYS A 157 -22.26 -13.61 -1.34
C LYS A 157 -23.44 -12.68 -1.58
N ALA A 158 -23.21 -11.37 -1.66
CA ALA A 158 -24.25 -10.37 -1.98
C ALA A 158 -24.86 -10.58 -3.38
N LEU A 159 -24.09 -11.13 -4.32
CA LEU A 159 -24.52 -11.50 -5.66
C LEU A 159 -25.21 -12.88 -5.74
N GLY A 160 -25.49 -13.50 -4.59
CA GLY A 160 -26.23 -14.75 -4.49
C GLY A 160 -25.39 -16.02 -4.64
N VAL A 161 -24.07 -15.92 -4.50
CA VAL A 161 -23.20 -17.10 -4.49
C VAL A 161 -23.32 -17.79 -3.12
N ASP A 162 -23.76 -19.05 -3.12
CA ASP A 162 -23.81 -19.88 -1.90
C ASP A 162 -22.42 -20.50 -1.61
N SER A 163 -21.51 -19.65 -1.13
CA SER A 163 -20.15 -20.04 -0.82
C SER A 163 -19.61 -19.15 0.29
N ASP A 164 -18.70 -19.70 1.08
CA ASP A 164 -18.03 -18.93 2.13
C ASP A 164 -16.58 -18.56 1.77
N ILE A 165 -15.93 -17.81 2.65
CA ILE A 165 -14.54 -17.33 2.43
C ILE A 165 -13.55 -18.50 2.30
N ILE A 166 -13.83 -19.67 2.90
CA ILE A 166 -12.96 -20.85 2.82
C ILE A 166 -12.98 -21.41 1.40
N ASP A 167 -14.18 -21.58 0.83
CA ASP A 167 -14.32 -22.09 -0.54
C ASP A 167 -13.77 -21.11 -1.56
N ILE A 168 -14.04 -19.81 -1.39
CA ILE A 168 -13.52 -18.75 -2.24
C ILE A 168 -12.00 -18.70 -2.19
N SER A 169 -11.40 -18.74 -0.99
CA SER A 169 -9.96 -18.74 -0.79
C SER A 169 -9.31 -20.04 -1.30
N GLY A 170 -9.97 -21.16 -1.12
CA GLY A 170 -9.52 -22.47 -1.60
C GLY A 170 -9.56 -22.58 -3.13
N ARG A 171 -10.70 -22.28 -3.76
CA ARG A 171 -10.87 -22.32 -5.23
C ARG A 171 -9.96 -21.37 -5.96
N SER A 172 -9.73 -20.18 -5.42
CA SER A 172 -8.79 -19.23 -6.00
C SER A 172 -7.32 -19.69 -5.91
N GLY A 173 -7.01 -20.64 -5.04
CA GLY A 173 -5.66 -21.06 -4.75
C GLY A 173 -4.92 -20.14 -3.77
N TYR A 174 -5.57 -19.05 -3.34
CA TYR A 174 -4.98 -18.06 -2.45
C TYR A 174 -4.48 -18.65 -1.13
N SER A 175 -5.26 -19.53 -0.49
CA SER A 175 -4.90 -20.19 0.77
C SER A 175 -3.59 -21.00 0.70
N PHE A 176 -3.17 -21.39 -0.49
CA PHE A 176 -1.99 -22.22 -0.73
C PHE A 176 -0.72 -21.41 -1.01
N ILE A 177 -0.84 -20.09 -1.20
CA ILE A 177 0.31 -19.22 -1.46
C ILE A 177 1.19 -19.12 -0.21
N VAL A 178 2.50 -19.16 -0.44
CA VAL A 178 3.52 -18.60 0.45
C VAL A 178 4.41 -17.73 -0.41
N ASN A 179 4.54 -16.48 -0.04
CA ASN A 179 5.27 -15.46 -0.77
C ASN A 179 5.77 -14.41 0.21
N VAL A 180 7.08 -14.23 0.28
CA VAL A 180 7.72 -13.30 1.22
C VAL A 180 8.68 -12.38 0.48
N GLU A 181 8.83 -11.18 1.00
CA GLU A 181 9.79 -10.21 0.49
C GLU A 181 11.21 -10.64 0.86
N LYS A 182 12.15 -10.48 -0.06
CA LYS A 182 13.57 -10.73 0.21
C LYS A 182 14.08 -9.76 1.27
N GLY A 183 14.73 -10.30 2.30
CA GLY A 183 15.14 -9.52 3.46
C GLY A 183 14.02 -9.31 4.49
N GLY A 184 12.85 -9.87 4.29
CA GLY A 184 11.78 -10.05 5.29
C GLY A 184 11.16 -8.80 5.90
N ILE A 185 11.23 -7.66 5.18
CA ILE A 185 11.13 -6.38 5.88
C ILE A 185 9.70 -5.95 6.20
N ILE A 186 8.77 -5.94 5.32
CA ILE A 186 7.36 -5.57 5.58
C ILE A 186 6.56 -6.09 4.38
N GLY A 187 6.40 -7.39 4.32
CA GLY A 187 5.69 -7.95 3.18
C GLY A 187 4.21 -7.63 3.28
N THR A 188 3.65 -7.07 2.22
CA THR A 188 2.23 -7.21 1.94
C THR A 188 1.89 -8.68 1.62
N GLY A 189 2.84 -9.55 1.93
CA GLY A 189 2.77 -11.02 1.93
C GLY A 189 2.05 -11.59 0.73
N PRO A 190 0.95 -12.30 0.96
CA PRO A 190 0.28 -13.07 -0.07
C PRO A 190 -0.19 -12.28 -1.30
N LEU A 191 -0.38 -10.96 -1.20
CA LEU A 191 -0.91 -10.14 -2.30
C LEU A 191 0.15 -9.54 -3.21
N SER A 192 1.42 -9.57 -2.82
CA SER A 192 2.53 -9.08 -3.64
C SER A 192 2.97 -10.12 -4.68
N ILE A 193 2.03 -10.53 -5.54
CA ILE A 193 2.19 -11.61 -6.49
C ILE A 193 2.33 -11.12 -7.93
N HIS A 194 2.86 -11.99 -8.77
CA HIS A 194 3.01 -11.75 -10.19
C HIS A 194 1.65 -11.76 -10.91
N ASP A 195 1.52 -10.99 -12.00
CA ASP A 195 0.28 -10.86 -12.78
C ASP A 195 -0.31 -12.20 -13.22
N GLU A 196 0.52 -13.20 -13.53
CA GLU A 196 0.02 -14.53 -13.89
C GLU A 196 -0.66 -15.25 -12.73
N ALA A 197 -0.12 -15.11 -11.51
CA ALA A 197 -0.76 -15.66 -10.32
C ALA A 197 -2.07 -14.91 -10.00
N GLN A 198 -2.09 -13.59 -10.19
CA GLN A 198 -3.30 -12.80 -10.04
C GLN A 198 -4.40 -13.24 -11.02
N LYS A 199 -4.06 -13.52 -12.29
CA LYS A 199 -5.01 -14.06 -13.26
C LYS A 199 -5.55 -15.43 -12.87
N GLU A 200 -4.69 -16.31 -12.31
CA GLU A 200 -5.14 -17.63 -11.83
C GLU A 200 -6.08 -17.51 -10.63
N ILE A 201 -5.82 -16.59 -9.72
CA ILE A 201 -6.72 -16.30 -8.60
C ILE A 201 -8.07 -15.80 -9.12
N SER A 202 -8.08 -14.85 -10.05
CA SER A 202 -9.30 -14.34 -10.68
C SER A 202 -10.13 -15.45 -11.34
N ARG A 203 -9.48 -16.37 -12.09
CA ARG A 203 -10.17 -17.55 -12.65
C ARG A 203 -10.83 -18.43 -11.58
N GLY A 204 -10.20 -18.54 -10.40
CA GLY A 204 -10.79 -19.25 -9.28
C GLY A 204 -12.06 -18.58 -8.75
N PHE A 205 -12.10 -17.26 -8.75
CA PHE A 205 -13.30 -16.50 -8.41
C PHE A 205 -14.37 -16.59 -9.51
N GLU A 206 -13.96 -16.55 -10.79
CA GLU A 206 -14.83 -16.68 -11.95
C GLU A 206 -15.56 -18.03 -11.97
N SER A 207 -15.01 -19.08 -11.34
CA SER A 207 -15.67 -20.37 -11.19
C SER A 207 -17.00 -20.33 -10.41
N PHE A 208 -17.30 -19.21 -9.74
CA PHE A 208 -18.57 -18.99 -9.09
C PHE A 208 -19.62 -18.32 -10.00
N GLY A 209 -19.37 -18.20 -11.30
CA GLY A 209 -20.30 -17.63 -12.29
C GLY A 209 -20.26 -16.11 -12.39
N TRP A 210 -19.24 -15.48 -11.84
CA TRP A 210 -19.02 -14.05 -11.92
C TRP A 210 -17.61 -13.74 -12.39
N LYS A 211 -17.51 -12.96 -13.46
CA LYS A 211 -16.22 -12.46 -13.94
C LYS A 211 -15.79 -11.26 -13.12
N ILE A 212 -14.56 -11.30 -12.63
CA ILE A 212 -13.93 -10.16 -11.96
C ILE A 212 -13.15 -9.36 -13.00
N ASN A 213 -13.58 -8.15 -13.23
CA ASN A 213 -12.94 -7.20 -14.10
C ASN A 213 -12.11 -6.24 -13.26
N THR A 214 -10.97 -5.83 -13.79
CA THR A 214 -10.13 -4.78 -13.19
C THR A 214 -10.17 -3.58 -14.09
N TRP A 215 -10.65 -2.47 -13.56
CA TRP A 215 -10.44 -1.18 -14.21
C TRP A 215 -9.06 -0.66 -13.81
N LYS A 216 -8.27 -0.28 -14.79
CA LYS A 216 -6.97 0.39 -14.60
C LYS A 216 -6.90 1.55 -15.58
N LYS A 217 -6.36 2.67 -15.14
CA LYS A 217 -6.12 3.81 -16.02
C LYS A 217 -5.19 3.42 -17.16
N GLU A 218 -5.56 3.76 -18.40
CA GLU A 218 -4.67 3.59 -19.55
C GLU A 218 -3.43 4.47 -19.40
N GLY A 219 -2.25 3.89 -19.63
CA GLY A 219 -0.97 4.60 -19.54
C GLY A 219 -0.03 4.09 -18.45
N GLY A 220 -0.53 3.23 -17.54
CA GLY A 220 0.27 2.70 -16.43
C GLY A 220 0.71 3.78 -15.44
N TYR A 221 1.34 3.36 -14.37
CA TYR A 221 2.02 4.30 -13.47
C TYR A 221 3.36 4.67 -14.07
N PRO A 222 3.71 5.96 -14.19
CA PRO A 222 5.11 6.33 -14.30
C PRO A 222 5.84 5.71 -13.10
N GLN A 223 6.88 4.93 -13.35
CA GLN A 223 7.71 4.36 -12.27
C GLN A 223 8.33 5.44 -11.38
N ASP A 224 8.29 6.69 -11.82
CA ASP A 224 8.85 7.86 -11.14
C ASP A 224 7.87 8.57 -10.18
N ILE A 225 6.61 8.12 -10.07
CA ILE A 225 5.60 8.80 -9.22
C ILE A 225 5.85 8.60 -7.70
N MET A 226 6.66 7.63 -7.30
CA MET A 226 7.04 7.52 -5.88
C MET A 226 7.82 8.75 -5.37
N ASP A 227 8.35 9.57 -6.25
CA ASP A 227 9.15 10.76 -5.90
C ASP A 227 8.44 12.11 -6.08
N THR A 228 7.28 12.16 -6.71
CA THR A 228 6.53 13.41 -6.94
C THR A 228 5.16 13.37 -6.28
N LYS A 229 5.08 13.82 -5.05
CA LYS A 229 3.81 14.24 -4.43
C LYS A 229 3.32 15.55 -5.06
N ASP A 230 2.75 15.49 -6.27
CA ASP A 230 1.99 16.60 -6.79
C ASP A 230 0.51 16.41 -6.40
N SER A 231 0.14 17.08 -5.31
CA SER A 231 -1.19 17.02 -4.70
C SER A 231 -2.36 17.38 -5.65
N ASN A 232 -2.07 18.00 -6.79
CA ASN A 232 -3.08 18.33 -7.80
C ASN A 232 -3.43 17.14 -8.70
N ASP A 233 -2.44 16.35 -9.05
CA ASP A 233 -2.68 15.14 -9.84
C ASP A 233 -3.45 14.12 -9.01
N ASP A 234 -3.19 14.05 -7.71
CA ASP A 234 -3.89 13.15 -6.79
C ASP A 234 -5.40 13.45 -6.72
N PHE A 235 -5.77 14.72 -6.58
CA PHE A 235 -7.19 15.11 -6.55
C PHE A 235 -7.91 14.82 -7.87
N LYS A 236 -7.29 15.17 -8.99
CA LYS A 236 -7.86 14.90 -10.33
C LYS A 236 -8.03 13.40 -10.55
N HIS A 237 -7.06 12.61 -10.12
CA HIS A 237 -7.11 11.16 -10.23
C HIS A 237 -8.16 10.55 -9.32
N ALA A 238 -8.30 11.04 -8.09
CA ALA A 238 -9.35 10.60 -7.17
C ALA A 238 -10.76 10.89 -7.73
N LEU A 239 -10.95 12.06 -8.35
CA LEU A 239 -12.21 12.43 -9.01
C LEU A 239 -12.50 11.52 -10.21
N GLU A 240 -11.51 11.28 -11.06
CA GLU A 240 -11.64 10.39 -12.21
C GLU A 240 -12.01 8.96 -11.76
N LEU A 241 -11.35 8.45 -10.72
CA LEU A 241 -11.66 7.15 -10.12
C LEU A 241 -13.11 7.11 -9.60
N PHE A 242 -13.54 8.17 -8.92
CA PHE A 242 -14.90 8.29 -8.39
C PHE A 242 -15.95 8.23 -9.50
N ASP A 243 -15.73 8.96 -10.61
CA ASP A 243 -16.66 8.97 -11.73
C ASP A 243 -16.74 7.60 -12.42
N TYR A 244 -15.63 6.89 -12.57
CA TYR A 244 -15.64 5.53 -13.11
C TYR A 244 -16.32 4.52 -12.18
N VAL A 245 -16.10 4.61 -10.88
CA VAL A 245 -16.79 3.75 -9.90
C VAL A 245 -18.30 3.98 -9.96
N LYS A 246 -18.75 5.23 -10.03
CA LYS A 246 -20.16 5.57 -10.20
C LYS A 246 -20.73 4.97 -11.49
N GLN A 247 -20.03 5.18 -12.61
CA GLN A 247 -20.45 4.63 -13.90
C GLN A 247 -20.63 3.12 -13.84
N VAL A 248 -19.69 2.38 -13.24
CA VAL A 248 -19.78 0.92 -13.10
C VAL A 248 -20.94 0.51 -12.21
N ILE A 249 -21.15 1.18 -11.08
CA ILE A 249 -22.29 0.92 -10.20
C ILE A 249 -23.61 1.21 -10.92
N ASP A 250 -23.67 2.25 -11.76
CA ASP A 250 -24.85 2.59 -12.52
C ASP A 250 -25.16 1.58 -13.63
N GLU A 251 -24.13 1.12 -14.33
CA GLU A 251 -24.26 0.20 -15.46
C GLU A 251 -24.57 -1.23 -15.01
N TYR A 252 -23.84 -1.75 -14.03
CA TYR A 252 -23.93 -3.17 -13.65
C TYR A 252 -24.80 -3.40 -12.42
N ASN A 253 -25.13 -2.37 -11.65
CA ASN A 253 -25.86 -2.46 -10.39
C ASN A 253 -25.23 -3.49 -9.41
N THR A 254 -23.90 -3.52 -9.36
CA THR A 254 -23.10 -4.40 -8.48
C THR A 254 -22.16 -3.58 -7.63
N PRO A 255 -21.82 -4.04 -6.40
CA PRO A 255 -20.76 -3.42 -5.61
C PRO A 255 -19.42 -3.55 -6.30
N VAL A 256 -18.51 -2.64 -6.00
CA VAL A 256 -17.12 -2.69 -6.46
C VAL A 256 -16.16 -2.82 -5.28
N ILE A 257 -14.98 -3.35 -5.53
CA ILE A 257 -13.92 -3.46 -4.53
C ILE A 257 -12.88 -2.40 -4.81
N LEU A 258 -12.63 -1.53 -3.84
CA LEU A 258 -11.69 -0.42 -3.94
C LEU A 258 -10.58 -0.57 -2.91
N TRP A 259 -9.33 -0.32 -3.32
CA TRP A 259 -8.17 -0.27 -2.43
C TRP A 259 -7.94 1.16 -1.91
N GLY A 260 -7.28 1.28 -0.76
CA GLY A 260 -6.89 2.57 -0.21
C GLY A 260 -7.98 3.22 0.64
N ILE A 261 -8.89 2.42 1.17
CA ILE A 261 -9.87 2.91 2.15
C ILE A 261 -9.14 3.43 3.39
N PRO A 262 -9.36 4.71 3.78
CA PRO A 262 -8.76 5.30 4.96
C PRO A 262 -8.98 4.44 6.20
N GLU A 263 -8.21 4.69 7.24
CA GLU A 263 -8.24 3.97 8.53
C GLU A 263 -7.67 2.55 8.50
N VAL A 264 -7.64 1.89 7.35
CA VAL A 264 -7.17 0.51 7.24
C VAL A 264 -6.11 0.30 6.17
N SER A 265 -5.89 1.27 5.27
CA SER A 265 -5.01 1.16 4.08
C SER A 265 -5.23 -0.16 3.31
N ASN A 266 -6.49 -0.57 3.18
CA ASN A 266 -6.92 -1.89 2.75
C ASN A 266 -8.01 -1.82 1.69
N TYR A 267 -8.48 -2.99 1.25
CA TYR A 267 -9.63 -3.12 0.39
C TYR A 267 -10.94 -2.97 1.16
N GLY A 268 -11.90 -2.25 0.57
CA GLY A 268 -13.26 -2.15 1.05
C GLY A 268 -14.25 -2.38 -0.08
N ILE A 269 -15.51 -2.62 0.28
CA ILE A 269 -16.60 -2.83 -0.66
C ILE A 269 -17.39 -1.53 -0.78
N VAL A 270 -17.32 -0.93 -1.96
CA VAL A 270 -18.14 0.24 -2.30
C VAL A 270 -19.47 -0.26 -2.83
N LYS A 271 -20.54 -0.09 -2.05
CA LYS A 271 -21.89 -0.50 -2.42
C LYS A 271 -22.75 0.64 -2.93
N GLY A 272 -22.19 1.82 -3.02
CA GLY A 272 -22.90 2.97 -3.50
C GLY A 272 -22.09 4.25 -3.41
N TYR A 273 -22.74 5.34 -3.72
CA TYR A 273 -22.12 6.66 -3.68
C TYR A 273 -23.15 7.74 -3.36
N THR A 274 -22.67 8.86 -2.84
CA THR A 274 -23.37 10.13 -2.72
C THR A 274 -22.82 11.12 -3.76
N VAL A 275 -23.13 12.39 -3.61
CA VAL A 275 -22.63 13.45 -4.50
C VAL A 275 -21.09 13.54 -4.50
N ASP A 276 -20.45 13.23 -3.38
CA ASP A 276 -19.00 13.41 -3.18
C ASP A 276 -18.33 12.28 -2.37
N SER A 277 -19.04 11.21 -2.06
CA SER A 277 -18.54 10.18 -1.18
C SER A 277 -18.91 8.79 -1.66
N TYR A 278 -18.03 7.84 -1.40
CA TYR A 278 -18.33 6.41 -1.49
C TYR A 278 -19.11 5.95 -0.25
N ILE A 279 -20.04 5.02 -0.43
CA ILE A 279 -20.70 4.30 0.64
C ILE A 279 -19.99 2.95 0.78
N VAL A 280 -19.18 2.80 1.83
CA VAL A 280 -18.21 1.73 1.97
C VAL A 280 -18.54 0.80 3.13
N GLU A 281 -18.32 -0.49 2.93
CA GLU A 281 -18.37 -1.51 3.95
C GLU A 281 -16.98 -2.17 4.08
N THR A 282 -16.49 -2.31 5.31
CA THR A 282 -15.20 -2.91 5.66
C THR A 282 -15.40 -3.90 6.82
N TYR A 283 -14.33 -4.37 7.42
CA TYR A 283 -14.39 -5.20 8.64
C TYR A 283 -14.96 -4.45 9.87
N LYS A 284 -15.09 -3.13 9.81
CA LYS A 284 -15.83 -2.35 10.80
C LYS A 284 -17.32 -2.53 10.53
N GLU A 285 -18.09 -2.80 11.58
CA GLU A 285 -19.52 -3.14 11.46
C GLU A 285 -20.39 -2.01 10.89
N ASP A 286 -19.90 -0.76 10.92
CA ASP A 286 -20.62 0.40 10.43
C ASP A 286 -20.29 0.74 8.98
N ILE A 287 -21.34 1.12 8.23
CA ILE A 287 -21.19 1.67 6.88
C ILE A 287 -20.53 3.05 7.00
N SER A 288 -19.42 3.23 6.30
CA SER A 288 -18.67 4.48 6.29
C SER A 288 -18.96 5.29 5.03
N LEU A 289 -19.14 6.60 5.20
CA LEU A 289 -19.11 7.56 4.10
C LEU A 289 -17.70 8.10 3.97
N ILE A 290 -17.04 7.79 2.86
CA ILE A 290 -15.66 8.19 2.60
C ILE A 290 -15.65 9.11 1.40
N ARG A 291 -15.20 10.35 1.61
CA ARG A 291 -15.07 11.29 0.50
C ARG A 291 -14.14 10.73 -0.56
N PHE A 292 -14.44 11.02 -1.83
CA PHE A 292 -13.66 10.47 -2.93
C PHE A 292 -12.17 10.91 -2.90
N ASP A 293 -11.87 12.08 -2.31
CA ASP A 293 -10.52 12.63 -2.18
C ASP A 293 -9.78 12.20 -0.89
N ASP A 294 -10.44 11.46 -0.01
CA ASP A 294 -9.84 10.89 1.20
C ASP A 294 -9.26 9.47 0.98
N ILE A 295 -9.41 8.90 -0.21
CA ILE A 295 -8.82 7.60 -0.55
C ILE A 295 -7.29 7.68 -0.46
N GLN A 296 -6.70 6.76 0.29
CA GLN A 296 -5.24 6.68 0.44
C GLN A 296 -4.60 6.16 -0.84
N ALA A 297 -3.52 6.82 -1.24
CA ALA A 297 -2.73 6.48 -2.42
C ALA A 297 -3.58 6.29 -3.69
N PRO A 298 -4.12 7.37 -4.26
CA PRO A 298 -4.75 7.36 -5.58
C PRO A 298 -3.81 6.86 -6.69
N LEU A 299 -2.57 6.60 -6.36
CA LEU A 299 -1.53 6.00 -7.21
C LEU A 299 -1.93 4.63 -7.78
N PHE A 300 -2.76 3.87 -7.08
CA PHE A 300 -3.26 2.59 -7.58
C PHE A 300 -4.67 2.73 -8.14
N LEU A 301 -4.87 3.63 -9.08
CA LEU A 301 -6.15 3.86 -9.78
C LEU A 301 -6.66 2.56 -10.42
N SER A 302 -7.07 1.66 -9.58
CA SER A 302 -7.69 0.41 -9.98
C SER A 302 -8.75 0.02 -8.98
N PHE A 303 -9.83 -0.51 -9.49
CA PHE A 303 -10.85 -1.15 -8.70
C PHE A 303 -11.32 -2.42 -9.41
N TYR A 304 -11.97 -3.30 -8.66
CA TYR A 304 -12.51 -4.54 -9.19
C TYR A 304 -14.03 -4.45 -9.21
N TYR A 305 -14.62 -4.91 -10.30
CA TYR A 305 -16.06 -4.99 -10.47
C TYR A 305 -16.48 -6.31 -11.08
N PHE A 306 -17.75 -6.65 -10.93
CA PHE A 306 -18.28 -7.98 -11.22
C PHE A 306 -19.29 -7.89 -12.34
N THR A 307 -19.14 -8.79 -13.32
CA THR A 307 -20.13 -9.00 -14.38
C THR A 307 -20.54 -10.46 -14.41
N LYS A 308 -21.82 -10.73 -14.63
CA LYS A 308 -22.30 -12.11 -14.66
C LYS A 308 -21.73 -12.83 -15.86
N GLU A 309 -21.16 -13.99 -15.61
CA GLU A 309 -20.65 -14.88 -16.66
C GLU A 309 -21.47 -16.17 -16.65
N ASN A 310 -21.91 -16.61 -17.84
CA ASN A 310 -22.54 -17.92 -17.98
C ASN A 310 -21.42 -18.96 -18.07
N SER A 311 -21.05 -19.56 -16.94
CA SER A 311 -20.13 -20.70 -16.98
C SER A 311 -20.94 -21.99 -17.10
N ASP A 312 -20.84 -22.67 -18.22
CA ASP A 312 -21.45 -23.99 -18.44
C ASP A 312 -20.50 -25.14 -17.99
N GLN A 313 -19.48 -24.82 -17.18
CA GLN A 313 -18.51 -25.83 -16.72
C GLN A 313 -19.09 -26.70 -15.62
N PRO A 314 -18.98 -28.04 -15.71
CA PRO A 314 -19.36 -28.93 -14.63
C PRO A 314 -18.56 -28.64 -13.34
N GLU A 315 -19.22 -28.69 -12.20
CA GLU A 315 -18.61 -28.42 -10.89
C GLU A 315 -17.37 -29.32 -10.59
N GLU A 316 -17.42 -30.58 -11.01
CA GLU A 316 -16.27 -31.52 -10.86
C GLU A 316 -15.01 -31.03 -11.58
N ASN A 317 -15.15 -30.44 -12.76
CA ASN A 317 -14.03 -29.85 -13.48
C ASN A 317 -13.45 -28.66 -12.72
N GLU A 318 -14.28 -27.86 -12.07
CA GLU A 318 -13.82 -26.71 -11.29
C GLU A 318 -13.08 -27.14 -10.02
N ASP A 319 -13.51 -28.18 -9.33
CA ASP A 319 -12.78 -28.74 -8.20
C ASP A 319 -11.41 -29.28 -8.62
N LYS A 320 -11.33 -29.96 -9.76
CA LYS A 320 -10.05 -30.39 -10.36
C LYS A 320 -9.15 -29.22 -10.72
N ASN A 321 -9.69 -28.18 -11.33
CA ASN A 321 -8.97 -26.97 -11.68
C ASN A 321 -8.48 -26.23 -10.43
N SER A 322 -9.28 -26.17 -9.38
CA SER A 322 -8.91 -25.57 -8.09
C SER A 322 -7.74 -26.28 -7.44
N LEU A 323 -7.72 -27.63 -7.47
CA LEU A 323 -6.60 -28.42 -6.96
C LEU A 323 -5.33 -28.22 -7.80
N ALA A 324 -5.45 -28.14 -9.12
CA ALA A 324 -4.32 -27.84 -9.99
C ALA A 324 -3.75 -26.44 -9.69
N ARG A 325 -4.62 -25.47 -9.46
CA ARG A 325 -4.27 -24.11 -9.05
C ARG A 325 -3.60 -24.11 -7.67
N ALA A 326 -4.16 -24.81 -6.68
CA ALA A 326 -3.60 -24.98 -5.36
C ALA A 326 -2.15 -25.51 -5.40
N ILE A 327 -1.91 -26.54 -6.20
CA ILE A 327 -0.56 -27.12 -6.40
C ILE A 327 0.40 -26.09 -7.01
N LYS A 328 -0.04 -25.37 -8.04
CA LYS A 328 0.76 -24.33 -8.71
C LYS A 328 1.15 -23.22 -7.72
N MET A 329 0.20 -22.76 -6.92
CA MET A 329 0.39 -21.72 -5.93
C MET A 329 1.30 -22.19 -4.78
N ALA A 330 1.08 -23.37 -4.23
CA ALA A 330 1.91 -23.95 -3.18
C ALA A 330 3.37 -24.15 -3.60
N LYS A 331 3.60 -24.51 -4.87
CA LYS A 331 4.96 -24.62 -5.45
C LYS A 331 5.62 -23.28 -5.78
N GLY A 332 4.89 -22.17 -5.68
CA GLY A 332 5.41 -20.85 -6.03
C GLY A 332 5.63 -20.63 -7.52
N ILE A 333 5.02 -21.46 -8.40
CA ILE A 333 5.23 -21.39 -9.85
C ILE A 333 4.61 -20.10 -10.40
N LYS A 334 5.47 -19.17 -10.83
CA LYS A 334 5.07 -17.84 -11.33
C LYS A 334 4.23 -17.04 -10.33
N VAL A 335 4.50 -17.22 -9.05
CA VAL A 335 3.83 -16.49 -7.96
C VAL A 335 4.60 -15.25 -7.57
N ALA A 336 5.91 -15.37 -7.32
CA ALA A 336 6.73 -14.27 -6.89
C ALA A 336 6.90 -13.20 -7.97
N ARG A 337 6.75 -11.93 -7.60
CA ARG A 337 7.21 -10.80 -8.40
C ARG A 337 8.67 -10.46 -8.05
N ALA A 338 9.27 -9.49 -8.76
CA ALA A 338 10.62 -9.02 -8.46
C ALA A 338 10.73 -8.59 -6.98
N GLY A 339 11.79 -9.01 -6.32
CA GLY A 339 12.02 -8.74 -4.90
C GLY A 339 11.33 -9.71 -3.92
N TYR A 340 10.63 -10.74 -4.42
CA TYR A 340 9.93 -11.73 -3.59
C TYR A 340 10.42 -13.15 -3.87
N VAL A 341 10.20 -14.04 -2.90
CA VAL A 341 10.39 -15.49 -3.02
C VAL A 341 9.08 -16.18 -2.70
N ALA A 342 8.70 -17.18 -3.50
CA ALA A 342 7.44 -17.91 -3.31
C ALA A 342 7.64 -19.43 -3.27
N GLY A 343 6.65 -20.13 -2.71
CA GLY A 343 6.68 -21.57 -2.54
C GLY A 343 7.51 -22.00 -1.33
N PRO A 344 8.00 -23.26 -1.30
CA PRO A 344 8.74 -23.78 -0.13
C PRO A 344 9.96 -22.95 0.26
N SER A 345 10.72 -22.44 -0.70
CA SER A 345 11.89 -21.60 -0.44
C SER A 345 11.57 -20.24 0.20
N ALA A 346 10.30 -19.83 0.19
CA ALA A 346 9.87 -18.64 0.91
C ALA A 346 10.00 -18.80 2.44
N TYR A 347 9.86 -20.01 2.96
CA TYR A 347 10.06 -20.27 4.38
C TYR A 347 11.52 -20.14 4.80
N ASP A 348 12.46 -20.58 3.95
CA ASP A 348 13.90 -20.46 4.20
C ASP A 348 14.29 -18.98 4.18
N GLU A 349 13.87 -18.23 3.15
CA GLU A 349 14.11 -16.79 3.04
C GLU A 349 13.55 -16.03 4.25
N TRP A 350 12.35 -16.43 4.71
CA TRP A 350 11.72 -15.78 5.87
C TRP A 350 12.49 -16.05 7.16
N ALA A 351 12.92 -17.31 7.38
CA ALA A 351 13.73 -17.68 8.53
C ALA A 351 15.06 -16.91 8.57
N GLU A 352 15.79 -16.87 7.44
CA GLU A 352 17.04 -16.08 7.30
C GLU A 352 16.80 -14.59 7.57
N SER A 353 15.67 -14.06 7.10
CA SER A 353 15.29 -12.67 7.32
C SER A 353 15.04 -12.37 8.79
N LEU A 354 14.35 -13.25 9.52
CA LEU A 354 14.07 -13.09 10.94
C LEU A 354 15.36 -13.10 11.80
N GLU A 355 16.36 -13.86 11.41
CA GLU A 355 17.67 -13.86 12.09
C GLU A 355 18.44 -12.54 11.89
N SER A 356 18.24 -11.88 10.78
CA SER A 356 18.95 -10.66 10.39
C SER A 356 18.26 -9.36 10.83
N VAL A 357 16.98 -9.40 11.17
CA VAL A 357 16.16 -8.21 11.46
C VAL A 357 16.52 -7.60 12.81
N LYS A 358 16.85 -6.31 12.81
CA LYS A 358 16.89 -5.51 14.03
C LYS A 358 15.47 -5.13 14.42
N PRO A 359 15.08 -5.31 15.69
CA PRO A 359 13.72 -5.03 16.12
C PRO A 359 13.42 -3.52 16.01
N ALA A 360 12.70 -3.13 14.96
CA ALA A 360 12.05 -1.84 14.85
C ALA A 360 10.53 -2.06 14.89
N PRO A 361 9.74 -1.14 15.47
CA PRO A 361 8.28 -1.34 15.63
C PRO A 361 7.55 -1.69 14.33
N ALA A 362 7.92 -1.06 13.22
CA ALA A 362 7.33 -1.33 11.90
C ALA A 362 7.60 -2.76 11.40
N TYR A 363 8.78 -3.32 11.71
CA TYR A 363 9.12 -4.71 11.35
C TYR A 363 8.33 -5.71 12.19
N ILE A 364 8.21 -5.46 13.50
CA ILE A 364 7.44 -6.31 14.41
C ILE A 364 5.98 -6.37 13.95
N TYR A 365 5.40 -5.24 13.59
CA TYR A 365 4.05 -5.15 13.04
C TYR A 365 3.91 -5.95 11.73
N GLY A 366 4.81 -5.75 10.77
CA GLY A 366 4.80 -6.47 9.50
C GLY A 366 4.98 -7.99 9.65
N ILE A 367 5.84 -8.41 10.59
CA ILE A 367 6.04 -9.82 10.93
C ILE A 367 4.75 -10.39 11.52
N GLY A 368 4.15 -9.74 12.51
CA GLY A 368 2.90 -10.18 13.16
C GLY A 368 1.76 -10.30 12.14
N PHE A 369 1.57 -9.29 11.30
CA PHE A 369 0.57 -9.34 10.20
C PHE A 369 0.80 -10.52 9.25
N THR A 370 2.05 -10.75 8.85
CA THR A 370 2.38 -11.83 7.91
C THR A 370 2.13 -13.21 8.53
N ILE A 371 2.47 -13.38 9.80
CA ILE A 371 2.21 -14.61 10.58
C ILE A 371 0.71 -14.90 10.64
N GLU A 372 -0.10 -13.91 11.03
CA GLU A 372 -1.55 -14.05 11.13
C GLU A 372 -2.19 -14.36 9.77
N ALA A 373 -1.76 -13.67 8.71
CA ALA A 373 -2.28 -13.90 7.37
C ALA A 373 -2.00 -15.34 6.88
N TYR A 374 -0.80 -15.87 7.15
CA TYR A 374 -0.49 -17.25 6.77
C TYR A 374 -1.13 -18.28 7.72
N HIS A 375 -1.20 -18.00 9.00
CA HIS A 375 -1.94 -18.84 9.95
C HIS A 375 -3.39 -19.05 9.50
N GLU A 376 -4.08 -17.97 9.15
CA GLU A 376 -5.44 -18.02 8.65
C GLU A 376 -5.53 -18.77 7.31
N ALA A 377 -4.69 -18.40 6.35
CA ALA A 377 -4.68 -19.01 5.02
C ALA A 377 -4.44 -20.53 5.08
N LYS A 378 -3.52 -21.01 5.94
CA LYS A 378 -3.28 -22.45 6.09
C LYS A 378 -4.46 -23.15 6.78
N GLY A 379 -5.19 -22.45 7.64
CA GLY A 379 -6.46 -22.92 8.17
C GLY A 379 -7.53 -23.10 7.09
N PHE A 380 -7.67 -22.13 6.22
CA PHE A 380 -8.59 -22.20 5.07
C PHE A 380 -8.20 -23.33 4.10
N ALA A 381 -6.91 -23.46 3.76
CA ALA A 381 -6.42 -24.52 2.91
C ALA A 381 -6.77 -25.92 3.46
N ALA A 382 -6.54 -26.14 4.76
CA ALA A 382 -6.86 -27.40 5.40
C ALA A 382 -8.37 -27.70 5.33
N THR A 383 -9.21 -26.75 5.74
CA THR A 383 -10.68 -26.95 5.76
C THR A 383 -11.22 -27.13 4.34
N TYR A 384 -10.71 -26.40 3.35
CA TYR A 384 -11.11 -26.60 1.96
C TYR A 384 -10.80 -28.00 1.45
N LEU A 385 -9.59 -28.52 1.73
CA LEU A 385 -9.21 -29.88 1.34
C LEU A 385 -10.03 -30.95 2.08
N GLU A 386 -10.39 -30.72 3.35
CA GLU A 386 -11.30 -31.60 4.11
C GLU A 386 -12.69 -31.66 3.48
N ARG A 387 -13.25 -30.51 3.05
CA ARG A 387 -14.54 -30.44 2.33
C ARG A 387 -14.49 -31.22 1.03
N LEU A 388 -13.44 -31.05 0.24
CA LEU A 388 -13.26 -31.83 -1.00
C LEU A 388 -13.08 -33.31 -0.71
N ALA A 389 -12.37 -33.69 0.34
CA ALA A 389 -12.20 -35.09 0.71
C ALA A 389 -13.52 -35.74 1.10
N GLU A 390 -14.40 -35.05 1.82
CA GLU A 390 -15.74 -35.54 2.16
C GLU A 390 -16.63 -35.63 0.91
N LYS A 391 -16.62 -34.61 0.05
CA LYS A 391 -17.35 -34.61 -1.24
C LYS A 391 -16.99 -35.80 -2.12
N TYR A 392 -15.74 -36.20 -2.13
CA TYR A 392 -15.19 -37.27 -2.96
C TYR A 392 -14.76 -38.52 -2.17
N LYS A 393 -15.37 -38.77 -1.01
CA LYS A 393 -14.98 -39.84 -0.08
C LYS A 393 -14.98 -41.25 -0.67
N GLU A 394 -15.80 -41.47 -1.70
CA GLU A 394 -15.88 -42.76 -2.40
C GLU A 394 -14.70 -43.03 -3.33
N PHE A 395 -13.89 -41.99 -3.61
CA PHE A 395 -12.74 -42.10 -4.49
C PHE A 395 -11.42 -42.30 -3.74
N SER A 396 -10.50 -43.07 -4.29
CA SER A 396 -9.22 -43.40 -3.66
C SER A 396 -8.37 -42.16 -3.34
N TYR A 397 -8.49 -41.09 -4.11
CA TYR A 397 -7.74 -39.85 -3.94
C TYR A 397 -8.21 -39.01 -2.75
N ALA A 398 -9.40 -39.27 -2.18
CA ALA A 398 -9.86 -38.61 -0.96
C ALA A 398 -8.87 -38.75 0.20
N LYS A 399 -8.21 -39.90 0.29
CA LYS A 399 -7.15 -40.15 1.32
C LYS A 399 -5.97 -39.19 1.14
N SER A 400 -5.63 -38.83 -0.10
CA SER A 400 -4.55 -37.89 -0.38
C SER A 400 -4.95 -36.46 0.01
N LEU A 401 -6.21 -36.08 -0.19
CA LEU A 401 -6.74 -34.80 0.24
C LEU A 401 -6.72 -34.68 1.77
N ILE A 402 -7.15 -35.73 2.49
CA ILE A 402 -7.08 -35.76 3.97
C ILE A 402 -5.63 -35.65 4.44
N LYS A 403 -4.70 -36.34 3.79
CA LYS A 403 -3.28 -36.25 4.14
C LYS A 403 -2.77 -34.81 3.95
N ALA A 404 -3.05 -34.19 2.82
CA ALA A 404 -2.67 -32.80 2.56
C ALA A 404 -3.31 -31.83 3.55
N ALA A 405 -4.59 -31.99 3.86
CA ALA A 405 -5.28 -31.20 4.88
C ALA A 405 -4.60 -31.27 6.25
N ARG A 406 -4.17 -32.46 6.65
CA ARG A 406 -3.44 -32.67 7.90
C ARG A 406 -2.12 -31.89 7.93
N GLU A 407 -1.35 -31.93 6.85
CA GLU A 407 -0.09 -31.17 6.75
C GLU A 407 -0.34 -29.64 6.88
N TYR A 408 -1.39 -29.12 6.25
CA TYR A 408 -1.78 -27.72 6.43
C TYR A 408 -2.26 -27.40 7.84
N ARG A 409 -2.93 -28.31 8.54
CA ARG A 409 -3.28 -28.17 9.97
C ARG A 409 -2.04 -28.10 10.85
N GLU A 410 -1.04 -28.96 10.60
CA GLU A 410 0.22 -28.90 11.34
C GLU A 410 0.98 -27.60 11.05
N CYS A 411 1.02 -27.16 9.80
CA CYS A 411 1.60 -25.87 9.44
C CYS A 411 0.90 -24.70 10.20
N LYS A 412 -0.43 -24.70 10.25
CA LYS A 412 -1.19 -23.72 11.03
C LYS A 412 -0.80 -23.74 12.53
N LYS A 413 -0.65 -24.93 13.14
CA LYS A 413 -0.25 -25.06 14.54
C LYS A 413 1.13 -24.48 14.81
N LEU A 414 2.07 -24.63 13.87
CA LEU A 414 3.41 -24.05 14.01
C LEU A 414 3.32 -22.51 14.04
N PHE A 415 2.44 -21.91 13.23
CA PHE A 415 2.23 -20.47 13.29
C PHE A 415 1.64 -19.97 14.61
N ASN A 416 0.84 -20.77 15.34
CA ASN A 416 0.33 -20.38 16.65
C ASN A 416 1.46 -20.03 17.64
N ASN A 417 2.58 -20.76 17.59
CA ASN A 417 3.72 -20.49 18.47
C ASN A 417 4.32 -19.10 18.18
N PHE A 418 4.33 -18.70 16.92
CA PHE A 418 4.83 -17.37 16.52
C PHE A 418 3.85 -16.23 16.85
N ILE A 419 2.55 -16.49 16.83
CA ILE A 419 1.53 -15.49 17.19
C ILE A 419 1.66 -15.08 18.67
N GLU A 420 2.05 -15.99 19.55
CA GLU A 420 2.30 -15.69 20.96
C GLU A 420 3.51 -14.75 21.12
N ASP A 421 4.56 -14.94 20.30
CA ASP A 421 5.79 -14.15 20.35
C ASP A 421 5.66 -12.82 19.57
N PHE A 422 4.88 -12.81 18.51
CA PHE A 422 4.65 -11.66 17.61
C PHE A 422 3.16 -11.39 17.42
N PRO A 423 2.43 -10.99 18.48
CA PRO A 423 1.00 -10.73 18.37
C PRO A 423 0.75 -9.57 17.40
N PHE A 424 -0.12 -9.81 16.41
CA PHE A 424 -0.64 -8.77 15.56
C PHE A 424 -1.76 -8.05 16.32
N PHE A 425 -1.42 -6.95 16.93
CA PHE A 425 -2.43 -6.03 17.44
C PHE A 425 -2.83 -5.09 16.30
N VAL A 426 -4.11 -5.02 16.01
CA VAL A 426 -4.69 -3.86 15.32
C VAL A 426 -4.54 -2.70 16.31
N ILE A 427 -3.33 -2.17 16.37
CA ILE A 427 -3.08 -0.97 17.16
C ILE A 427 -3.61 0.18 16.29
N ASP A 428 -4.51 0.99 16.85
CA ASP A 428 -4.75 2.36 16.42
C ASP A 428 -3.44 3.17 16.57
N VAL A 429 -2.43 2.85 15.76
CA VAL A 429 -1.10 3.47 15.81
C VAL A 429 -0.76 4.08 14.47
N PHE A 430 -1.61 4.99 14.06
CA PHE A 430 -1.12 6.14 13.30
C PHE A 430 -1.87 7.37 13.82
N PRO A 431 -1.14 8.31 14.45
CA PRO A 431 -1.73 9.59 14.84
C PRO A 431 -2.12 10.42 13.61
#